data_c17c19d00cdd1a65c68222e994ac7ff3
#
_entry.id   c17c19d00cdd1a65c68222e994ac7ff3
#
_cell.length_a   1.000
_cell.length_b   1.000
_cell.length_c   1.000
_cell.angle_alpha   90.00
_cell.angle_beta   90.00
_cell.angle_gamma   90.00
#
_symmetry.space_group_name_H-M   'P 1'
#
loop_
_entity.id
_entity.type
_entity.pdbx_description
1 polymer ?
#
loop_
_entity_poly.entity_id
_entity_poly.type
_entity_poly.pdbx_seq_one_letter_code
_entity_poly.pdbx_strand_id
1 'polypeptide(L)'
;MEIIYADEFVKQFKRLPKSIKQRALKQELIFKENPIHPSLNTEKLIPRSKELWSIRVDRKYRIIFRHLENRTVYFLAIGEHDWIYKYTNRL
;
A
#
# COMPACT_ATOMS: atom_id res chain seq x y z
N MET A 1 -13.16 2.73 -8.57
CA MET A 1 -11.75 2.29 -8.48
C MET A 1 -11.70 0.80 -8.22
N GLU A 2 -10.84 0.12 -8.92
CA GLU A 2 -10.61 -1.31 -8.74
C GLU A 2 -9.21 -1.54 -8.18
N ILE A 3 -9.08 -2.49 -7.25
CA ILE A 3 -7.79 -2.84 -6.66
C ILE A 3 -7.46 -4.28 -7.02
N ILE A 4 -6.28 -4.47 -7.59
CA ILE A 4 -5.70 -5.78 -7.86
C ILE A 4 -4.60 -6.03 -6.83
N TYR A 5 -4.52 -7.24 -6.31
CA TYR A 5 -3.56 -7.59 -5.27
C TYR A 5 -2.49 -8.51 -5.82
N ALA A 6 -1.23 -8.14 -5.68
CA ALA A 6 -0.11 -9.00 -6.03
C ALA A 6 -0.09 -10.21 -5.08
N ASP A 7 0.40 -11.36 -5.58
CA ASP A 7 0.55 -12.56 -4.75
C ASP A 7 1.39 -12.26 -3.51
N GLU A 8 2.44 -11.49 -3.66
CA GLU A 8 3.31 -11.09 -2.55
C GLU A 8 2.54 -10.30 -1.50
N PHE A 9 1.68 -9.36 -1.91
CA PHE A 9 0.83 -8.61 -1.00
C PHE A 9 -0.06 -9.54 -0.19
N VAL A 10 -0.71 -10.49 -0.86
CA VAL A 10 -1.63 -11.44 -0.20
C VAL A 10 -0.90 -12.27 0.85
N LYS A 11 0.29 -12.76 0.53
CA LYS A 11 1.11 -13.53 1.48
C LYS A 11 1.51 -12.71 2.70
N GLN A 12 1.94 -11.48 2.47
CA GLN A 12 2.34 -10.57 3.54
C GLN A 12 1.15 -10.21 4.43
N PHE A 13 0.01 -9.91 3.81
CA PHE A 13 -1.21 -9.57 4.54
C PHE A 13 -1.63 -10.71 5.49
N LYS A 14 -1.58 -11.95 5.02
CA LYS A 14 -1.97 -13.10 5.83
C LYS A 14 -1.12 -13.26 7.10
N ARG A 15 0.12 -12.80 7.07
CA ARG A 15 1.05 -12.90 8.21
C ARG A 15 0.94 -11.75 9.21
N LEU A 16 0.15 -10.74 8.91
CA LEU A 16 0.02 -9.58 9.79
C LEU A 16 -0.72 -9.93 11.08
N PRO A 17 -0.40 -9.23 12.19
CA PRO A 17 -1.24 -9.30 13.39
C PRO A 17 -2.68 -8.91 13.07
N LYS A 18 -3.63 -9.48 13.79
CA LYS A 18 -5.05 -9.22 13.55
C LYS A 18 -5.40 -7.74 13.58
N SER A 19 -4.86 -7.00 14.54
CA SER A 19 -5.12 -5.56 14.66
C SER A 19 -4.65 -4.78 13.44
N ILE A 20 -3.52 -5.19 12.86
CA ILE A 20 -2.96 -4.54 11.67
C ILE A 20 -3.79 -4.89 10.43
N LYS A 21 -4.26 -6.14 10.33
CA LYS A 21 -5.17 -6.54 9.24
C LYS A 21 -6.43 -5.67 9.24
N GLN A 22 -7.02 -5.47 10.41
CA GLN A 22 -8.23 -4.65 10.55
C GLN A 22 -7.96 -3.21 10.15
N ARG A 23 -6.82 -2.68 10.55
CA ARG A 23 -6.40 -1.33 10.19
C ARG A 23 -6.20 -1.19 8.69
N ALA A 24 -5.55 -2.17 8.08
CA ALA A 24 -5.32 -2.18 6.63
C ALA A 24 -6.63 -2.20 5.85
N LEU A 25 -7.60 -3.01 6.29
CA LEU A 25 -8.92 -3.06 5.65
C LEU A 25 -9.64 -1.73 5.75
N LYS A 26 -9.58 -1.07 6.90
CA LYS A 26 -10.17 0.25 7.09
C LYS A 26 -9.53 1.28 6.15
N GLN A 27 -8.21 1.29 6.08
CA GLN A 27 -7.50 2.22 5.22
C GLN A 27 -7.78 1.96 3.73
N GLU A 28 -7.95 0.70 3.35
CA GLU A 28 -8.34 0.34 1.99
C GLU A 28 -9.71 0.91 1.61
N LEU A 29 -10.68 0.83 2.52
CA LEU A 29 -12.01 1.39 2.28
C LEU A 29 -11.93 2.91 2.09
N ILE A 30 -11.15 3.59 2.93
CA ILE A 30 -10.94 5.03 2.79
C ILE A 30 -10.28 5.33 1.45
N PHE A 31 -9.28 4.55 1.07
CA PHE A 31 -8.54 4.72 -0.19
C PHE A 31 -9.48 4.60 -1.40
N LYS A 32 -10.39 3.64 -1.38
CA LYS A 32 -11.35 3.46 -2.48
C LYS A 32 -12.24 4.67 -2.68
N GLU A 33 -12.62 5.35 -1.60
CA GLU A 33 -13.46 6.54 -1.67
C GLU A 33 -12.65 7.79 -2.00
N ASN A 34 -11.47 7.92 -1.40
CA ASN A 34 -10.63 9.10 -1.59
C ASN A 34 -9.15 8.72 -1.42
N PRO A 35 -8.43 8.44 -2.53
CA PRO A 35 -7.04 8.00 -2.47
C PRO A 35 -6.08 9.00 -1.83
N ILE A 36 -6.49 10.25 -1.68
CA ILE A 36 -5.66 11.29 -1.07
C ILE A 36 -6.22 11.76 0.27
N HIS A 37 -7.08 10.96 0.89
CA HIS A 37 -7.59 11.28 2.23
C HIS A 37 -6.43 11.50 3.20
N PRO A 38 -6.48 12.53 4.05
CA PRO A 38 -5.36 12.86 4.95
C PRO A 38 -4.86 11.71 5.82
N SER A 39 -5.75 10.83 6.27
CA SER A 39 -5.36 9.70 7.12
C SER A 39 -4.44 8.71 6.44
N LEU A 40 -4.41 8.70 5.10
CA LEU A 40 -3.61 7.77 4.31
C LEU A 40 -2.17 8.25 4.13
N ASN A 41 -1.92 9.54 4.28
CA ASN A 41 -0.62 10.12 4.02
C ASN A 41 -0.03 9.61 2.70
N THR A 42 -0.85 9.68 1.64
CA THR A 42 -0.49 9.17 0.31
C THR A 42 0.71 9.95 -0.24
N GLU A 43 1.75 9.23 -0.64
CA GLU A 43 2.94 9.87 -1.18
C GLU A 43 3.58 9.04 -2.29
N LYS A 44 4.21 9.74 -3.23
CA LYS A 44 4.98 9.09 -4.28
C LYS A 44 6.39 8.86 -3.78
N LEU A 45 6.89 7.63 -3.97
CA LEU A 45 8.19 7.22 -3.47
C LEU A 45 9.32 7.65 -4.41
N ILE A 46 10.53 7.68 -3.86
CA ILE A 46 11.75 7.98 -4.59
C ILE A 46 12.46 6.66 -4.93
N PRO A 47 13.01 6.49 -6.14
CA PRO A 47 12.98 7.43 -7.26
C PRO A 47 11.61 7.46 -7.94
N ARG A 48 11.20 8.65 -8.35
CA ARG A 48 9.86 8.88 -8.94
C ARG A 48 9.65 8.10 -10.24
N SER A 49 10.72 7.77 -10.92
CA SER A 49 10.68 6.99 -12.17
C SER A 49 10.11 5.59 -12.00
N LYS A 50 10.12 5.03 -10.78
CA LYS A 50 9.55 3.71 -10.52
C LYS A 50 8.03 3.71 -10.43
N GLU A 51 7.41 4.88 -10.37
CA GLU A 51 5.95 5.04 -10.29
C GLU A 51 5.34 4.28 -9.12
N LEU A 52 6.03 4.29 -7.97
CA LEU A 52 5.57 3.64 -6.76
C LEU A 52 5.05 4.64 -5.76
N TRP A 53 3.96 4.28 -5.10
CA TRP A 53 3.29 5.10 -4.11
C TRP A 53 3.11 4.33 -2.82
N SER A 54 2.88 5.05 -1.72
CA SER A 54 2.55 4.41 -0.45
C SER A 54 1.36 5.07 0.21
N ILE A 55 0.64 4.27 0.99
CA ILE A 55 -0.35 4.78 1.94
C ILE A 55 -0.06 4.21 3.32
N ARG A 56 -0.42 4.99 4.34
CA ARG A 56 -0.23 4.61 5.74
C ARG A 56 -1.33 3.64 6.18
N VAL A 57 -0.93 2.52 6.76
CA VAL A 57 -1.83 1.63 7.49
C VAL A 57 -1.92 2.11 8.95
N ASP A 58 -0.75 2.26 9.59
CA ASP A 58 -0.59 2.87 10.90
C ASP A 58 0.82 3.49 10.98
N ARG A 59 1.32 3.75 12.19
CA ARG A 59 2.64 4.39 12.36
C ARG A 59 3.78 3.54 11.81
N LYS A 60 3.65 2.21 11.85
CA LYS A 60 4.71 1.29 11.43
C LYS A 60 4.51 0.69 10.05
N TYR A 61 3.27 0.52 9.61
CA TYR A 61 2.96 -0.25 8.42
C TYR A 61 2.53 0.63 7.26
N ARG A 62 2.94 0.21 6.05
CA ARG A 62 2.61 0.91 4.79
C ARG A 62 2.18 -0.10 3.74
N ILE A 63 1.33 0.35 2.82
CA ILE A 63 1.00 -0.38 1.60
C ILE A 63 1.68 0.32 0.43
N ILE A 64 2.38 -0.44 -0.39
CA ILE A 64 3.00 0.06 -1.63
C ILE A 64 2.11 -0.30 -2.79
N PHE A 65 1.86 0.67 -3.65
CA PHE A 65 0.98 0.44 -4.79
C PHE A 65 1.45 1.20 -6.03
N ARG A 66 0.87 0.82 -7.16
CA ARG A 66 1.10 1.45 -8.46
C ARG A 66 -0.23 1.73 -9.12
N HIS A 67 -0.33 2.87 -9.80
CA HIS A 67 -1.50 3.16 -10.63
C HIS A 67 -1.40 2.37 -11.94
N LEU A 68 -2.51 1.78 -12.34
CA LEU A 68 -2.68 1.14 -13.64
C LEU A 68 -3.72 1.92 -14.43
N GLU A 69 -3.97 1.49 -15.68
CA GLU A 69 -4.97 2.11 -16.52
C GLU A 69 -6.39 1.85 -15.99
N ASN A 70 -7.36 2.61 -16.50
CA ASN A 70 -8.80 2.41 -16.23
C ASN A 70 -9.16 2.49 -14.74
N ARG A 71 -8.56 3.45 -14.03
CA ARG A 71 -8.85 3.69 -12.61
C ARG A 71 -8.61 2.46 -11.74
N THR A 72 -7.60 1.70 -12.11
CA THR A 72 -7.19 0.49 -11.40
C THR A 72 -5.89 0.76 -10.66
N VAL A 73 -5.75 0.16 -9.49
CA VAL A 73 -4.56 0.27 -8.65
C VAL A 73 -4.06 -1.14 -8.33
N TYR A 74 -2.75 -1.30 -8.33
CA TYR A 74 -2.10 -2.56 -8.02
C TYR A 74 -1.40 -2.46 -6.67
N PHE A 75 -1.91 -3.21 -5.67
CA PHE A 75 -1.29 -3.30 -4.35
C PHE A 75 -0.16 -4.32 -4.42
N LEU A 76 1.08 -3.84 -4.32
CA LEU A 76 2.28 -4.64 -4.51
C LEU A 76 2.76 -5.32 -3.23
N ALA A 77 2.73 -4.59 -2.11
CA ALA A 77 3.32 -5.07 -0.87
C ALA A 77 2.71 -4.35 0.33
N ILE A 78 2.71 -5.03 1.47
CA ILE A 78 2.37 -4.44 2.77
C ILE A 78 3.39 -4.93 3.80
N GLY A 79 3.90 -4.01 4.61
CA GLY A 79 4.88 -4.35 5.63
C GLY A 79 5.29 -3.16 6.45
N GLU A 80 6.22 -3.39 7.36
CA GLU A 80 6.74 -2.32 8.21
C GLU A 80 7.51 -1.29 7.37
N HIS A 81 7.46 -0.05 7.81
CA HIS A 81 8.05 1.09 7.13
C HIS A 81 9.50 0.84 6.67
N ASP A 82 10.37 0.40 7.56
CA ASP A 82 11.77 0.21 7.23
C ASP A 82 11.98 -0.91 6.22
N TRP A 83 11.26 -2.01 6.40
CA TRP A 83 11.35 -3.15 5.47
C TRP A 83 10.82 -2.79 4.09
N ILE A 84 9.72 -2.03 4.04
CA ILE A 84 9.06 -1.72 2.78
C ILE A 84 9.97 -0.88 1.87
N TYR A 85 10.74 0.04 2.43
CA TYR A 85 11.67 0.84 1.64
C TYR A 85 12.84 0.01 1.09
N LYS A 86 13.31 -0.97 1.85
CA LYS A 86 14.30 -1.93 1.34
C LYS A 86 13.72 -2.77 0.20
N TYR A 87 12.47 -3.17 0.34
CA TYR A 87 11.76 -3.94 -0.68
C TYR A 87 11.63 -3.13 -1.97
N THR A 88 11.22 -1.87 -1.89
CA THR A 88 11.04 -1.03 -3.07
C THR A 88 12.35 -0.76 -3.81
N ASN A 89 13.47 -0.78 -3.13
CA ASN A 89 14.77 -0.63 -3.79
C ASN A 89 15.11 -1.78 -4.73
N ARG A 90 14.44 -2.94 -4.56
CA ARG A 90 14.63 -4.10 -5.42
C ARG A 90 13.73 -4.08 -6.66
N LEU A 91 12.73 -3.22 -6.64
CA LEU A 91 11.82 -3.07 -7.76
C LEU A 91 12.37 -2.06 -8.78
#